data_05abd36ae97d81e799ef98031f5095e1
#
_entry.id   05abd36ae97d81e799ef98031f5095e1
#
_cell.length_a   1.000
_cell.length_b   1.000
_cell.length_c   1.000
_cell.angle_alpha   90.00
_cell.angle_beta   90.00
_cell.angle_gamma   90.00
#
_symmetry.space_group_name_H-M   'P 1'
#
loop_
_entity.id
_entity.type
_entity.pdbx_description
1 polymer ?
#
loop_
_entity_poly.entity_id
_entity_poly.type
_entity_poly.pdbx_seq_one_letter_code
_entity_poly.pdbx_strand_id
1 'polypeptide(L)'
;MMSIWEQETFYAPQDIVIVGSGFVGLWSAFQLKRKNPKLKITIVDRGIIPTGASTRNAGFACFGSLSEVIYDAQTMGTEKMLHLVEMRFRGLERIQKYFGKGGIDFELCGGYELYDNSDKVSSDQLQQNIEYINSLFKPITGKKKTY
;
A
#
# COMPACT_ATOMS: atom_id res chain seq x y z
N MET A 1 9.08 -14.85 39.50
CA MET A 1 7.95 -15.82 39.51
C MET A 1 6.88 -15.22 38.59
N MET A 2 6.41 -15.96 37.64
CA MET A 2 5.40 -15.51 36.66
C MET A 2 4.02 -15.61 37.30
N SER A 3 3.19 -14.58 37.21
CA SER A 3 1.84 -14.61 37.76
C SER A 3 0.92 -15.49 36.92
N ILE A 4 -0.20 -15.95 37.49
CA ILE A 4 -1.19 -16.74 36.74
C ILE A 4 -1.78 -15.93 35.58
N TRP A 5 -1.96 -14.62 35.74
CA TRP A 5 -2.47 -13.70 34.72
C TRP A 5 -1.52 -13.58 33.55
N GLU A 6 -0.20 -13.50 33.79
CA GLU A 6 0.80 -13.50 32.75
C GLU A 6 0.80 -14.81 31.97
N GLN A 7 0.66 -15.95 32.67
CA GLN A 7 0.59 -17.26 32.03
C GLN A 7 -0.64 -17.44 31.16
N GLU A 8 -1.80 -16.97 31.61
CA GLU A 8 -3.08 -17.10 30.89
C GLU A 8 -3.28 -16.07 29.79
N THR A 9 -2.51 -14.98 29.80
CA THR A 9 -2.63 -13.91 28.79
C THR A 9 -1.41 -13.84 27.87
N PHE A 10 -0.30 -13.26 28.34
CA PHE A 10 0.88 -12.98 27.51
C PHE A 10 1.65 -14.23 27.10
N TYR A 11 1.68 -15.26 27.96
CA TYR A 11 2.41 -16.50 27.73
C TYR A 11 1.49 -17.69 27.37
N ALA A 12 0.19 -17.44 27.23
CA ALA A 12 -0.71 -18.48 26.75
C ALA A 12 -0.30 -18.95 25.34
N PRO A 13 -0.44 -20.24 25.01
CA PRO A 13 -0.12 -20.75 23.68
C PRO A 13 -0.85 -19.97 22.59
N GLN A 14 -0.09 -19.49 21.62
CA GLN A 14 -0.60 -18.78 20.47
C GLN A 14 -0.48 -19.64 19.21
N ASP A 15 -1.45 -19.54 18.28
CA ASP A 15 -1.37 -20.24 17.02
C ASP A 15 -0.35 -19.56 16.07
N ILE A 16 -0.26 -18.23 16.14
CA ILE A 16 0.63 -17.43 15.30
C ILE A 16 1.20 -16.26 16.10
N VAL A 17 2.50 -16.07 15.97
CA VAL A 17 3.19 -14.86 16.45
C VAL A 17 3.71 -14.08 15.25
N ILE A 18 3.35 -12.80 15.16
CA ILE A 18 3.81 -11.86 14.14
C ILE A 18 4.81 -10.91 14.77
N VAL A 19 6.00 -10.82 14.19
CA VAL A 19 7.04 -9.89 14.66
C VAL A 19 6.99 -8.61 13.84
N GLY A 20 6.66 -7.52 14.51
CA GLY A 20 6.51 -6.19 13.94
C GLY A 20 5.04 -5.78 13.71
N SER A 21 4.68 -4.63 14.26
CA SER A 21 3.34 -4.01 14.13
C SER A 21 3.23 -2.98 13.00
N GLY A 22 4.08 -3.12 11.97
CA GLY A 22 3.97 -2.34 10.74
C GLY A 22 2.80 -2.79 9.85
N PHE A 23 2.57 -2.11 8.73
CA PHE A 23 1.46 -2.41 7.82
C PHE A 23 1.40 -3.89 7.41
N VAL A 24 2.54 -4.50 7.09
CA VAL A 24 2.58 -5.91 6.69
C VAL A 24 2.11 -6.82 7.82
N GLY A 25 2.61 -6.62 9.05
CA GLY A 25 2.22 -7.40 10.21
C GLY A 25 0.74 -7.25 10.55
N LEU A 26 0.24 -6.02 10.60
CA LEU A 26 -1.16 -5.71 10.88
C LEU A 26 -2.10 -6.27 9.79
N TRP A 27 -1.79 -6.12 8.52
CA TRP A 27 -2.58 -6.68 7.43
C TRP A 27 -2.57 -8.21 7.44
N SER A 28 -1.43 -8.84 7.77
CA SER A 28 -1.32 -10.30 7.90
C SER A 28 -2.24 -10.80 9.01
N ALA A 29 -2.18 -10.18 10.20
CA ALA A 29 -3.06 -10.52 11.32
C ALA A 29 -4.53 -10.34 10.95
N PHE A 30 -4.88 -9.22 10.33
CA PHE A 30 -6.23 -8.92 9.90
C PHE A 30 -6.79 -9.99 8.91
N GLN A 31 -6.00 -10.34 7.88
CA GLN A 31 -6.42 -11.33 6.90
C GLN A 31 -6.52 -12.74 7.50
N LEU A 32 -5.60 -13.11 8.38
CA LEU A 32 -5.65 -14.39 9.10
C LEU A 32 -6.89 -14.49 9.97
N LYS A 33 -7.19 -13.47 10.76
CA LYS A 33 -8.42 -13.41 11.60
C LYS A 33 -9.68 -13.43 10.75
N ARG A 34 -9.70 -12.83 9.56
CA ARG A 34 -10.83 -12.90 8.64
C ARG A 34 -11.05 -14.30 8.08
N LYS A 35 -9.96 -15.01 7.76
CA LYS A 35 -10.03 -16.40 7.25
C LYS A 35 -10.42 -17.39 8.35
N ASN A 36 -9.88 -17.21 9.54
CA ASN A 36 -10.20 -18.04 10.70
C ASN A 36 -10.26 -17.18 11.97
N PRO A 37 -11.47 -16.74 12.39
CA PRO A 37 -11.65 -15.91 13.59
C PRO A 37 -11.17 -16.55 14.89
N LYS A 38 -11.05 -17.88 14.93
CA LYS A 38 -10.64 -18.62 16.14
C LYS A 38 -9.14 -18.59 16.40
N LEU A 39 -8.31 -18.24 15.38
CA LEU A 39 -6.86 -18.16 15.56
C LEU A 39 -6.49 -17.20 16.70
N LYS A 40 -5.62 -17.66 17.59
CA LYS A 40 -4.96 -16.86 18.59
C LYS A 40 -3.72 -16.25 17.97
N ILE A 41 -3.74 -14.92 17.74
CA ILE A 41 -2.65 -14.22 17.06
C ILE A 41 -2.10 -13.16 17.99
N THR A 42 -0.80 -13.22 18.24
CA THR A 42 -0.06 -12.20 19.00
C THR A 42 0.85 -11.43 18.04
N ILE A 43 0.82 -10.13 18.13
CA ILE A 43 1.76 -9.25 17.44
C ILE A 43 2.73 -8.71 18.48
N VAL A 44 4.02 -8.91 18.26
CA VAL A 44 5.08 -8.39 19.12
C VAL A 44 5.87 -7.30 18.38
N ASP A 45 6.17 -6.22 19.04
CA ASP A 45 7.01 -5.15 18.52
C ASP A 45 8.09 -4.80 19.54
N ARG A 46 9.22 -4.30 19.06
CA ARG A 46 10.35 -3.90 19.93
C ARG A 46 10.11 -2.62 20.72
N GLY A 47 9.15 -1.79 20.30
CA GLY A 47 8.84 -0.49 20.86
C GLY A 47 7.41 -0.40 21.38
N ILE A 48 7.15 0.59 22.23
CA ILE A 48 5.80 0.90 22.73
C ILE A 48 4.88 1.32 21.57
N ILE A 49 5.45 1.97 20.56
CA ILE A 49 4.76 2.37 19.33
C ILE A 49 5.60 1.92 18.13
N PRO A 50 4.99 1.63 16.97
CA PRO A 50 5.71 1.35 15.75
C PRO A 50 6.57 2.55 15.32
N THR A 51 7.85 2.34 15.08
CA THR A 51 8.80 3.39 14.67
C THR A 51 9.39 3.17 13.29
N GLY A 52 8.88 2.19 12.54
CA GLY A 52 9.33 1.84 11.20
C GLY A 52 8.73 2.70 10.09
N ALA A 53 8.95 2.29 8.84
CA ALA A 53 8.48 2.99 7.63
C ALA A 53 6.96 3.21 7.61
N SER A 54 6.18 2.31 8.24
CA SER A 54 4.71 2.42 8.28
C SER A 54 4.18 3.66 8.99
N THR A 55 4.98 4.28 9.84
CA THR A 55 4.62 5.51 10.58
C THR A 55 5.46 6.72 10.17
N ARG A 56 6.30 6.57 9.14
CA ARG A 56 7.22 7.61 8.63
C ARG A 56 7.06 7.81 7.13
N ASN A 57 5.83 7.84 6.65
CA ASN A 57 5.50 8.10 5.26
C ASN A 57 4.64 9.36 5.15
N ALA A 58 4.48 9.86 3.93
CA ALA A 58 3.69 11.06 3.65
C ALA A 58 2.17 10.81 3.59
N GLY A 59 1.72 9.58 3.80
CA GLY A 59 0.31 9.21 3.79
C GLY A 59 -0.33 9.16 2.40
N PHE A 60 0.46 9.22 1.33
CA PHE A 60 -0.09 9.13 -0.03
C PHE A 60 -0.59 7.72 -0.33
N ALA A 61 -1.87 7.62 -0.60
CA ALA A 61 -2.52 6.41 -1.07
C ALA A 61 -2.53 6.41 -2.61
N CYS A 62 -1.39 6.14 -3.24
CA CYS A 62 -1.22 6.14 -4.70
C CYS A 62 -0.66 4.82 -5.22
N PHE A 63 -0.70 4.64 -6.52
CA PHE A 63 -0.14 3.47 -7.19
C PHE A 63 1.04 3.79 -8.11
N GLY A 64 1.56 4.99 -8.03
CA GLY A 64 2.73 5.54 -8.72
C GLY A 64 2.42 6.86 -9.42
N SER A 65 3.43 7.73 -9.55
CA SER A 65 3.37 8.90 -10.43
C SER A 65 3.66 8.50 -11.87
N LEU A 66 3.44 9.39 -12.84
CA LEU A 66 3.69 9.11 -14.25
C LEU A 66 5.16 8.77 -14.50
N SER A 67 6.09 9.56 -13.94
CA SER A 67 7.53 9.34 -14.09
C SER A 67 7.98 8.02 -13.47
N GLU A 68 7.47 7.69 -12.28
CA GLU A 68 7.75 6.44 -11.59
C GLU A 68 7.30 5.23 -12.42
N VAL A 69 6.10 5.26 -12.97
CA VAL A 69 5.56 4.19 -13.79
C VAL A 69 6.34 4.01 -15.09
N ILE A 70 6.76 5.09 -15.74
CA ILE A 70 7.59 5.03 -16.94
C ILE A 70 8.96 4.44 -16.61
N TYR A 71 9.57 4.86 -15.52
CA TYR A 71 10.84 4.31 -15.05
C TYR A 71 10.72 2.81 -14.73
N ASP A 72 9.68 2.40 -14.04
CA ASP A 72 9.39 1.01 -13.74
C ASP A 72 9.23 0.18 -15.03
N ALA A 73 8.51 0.70 -16.03
CA ALA A 73 8.36 0.04 -17.32
C ALA A 73 9.71 -0.15 -18.05
N GLN A 74 10.59 0.84 -17.97
CA GLN A 74 11.94 0.78 -18.59
C GLN A 74 12.87 -0.19 -17.87
N THR A 75 12.79 -0.28 -16.55
CA THR A 75 13.74 -1.06 -15.73
C THR A 75 13.33 -2.50 -15.54
N MET A 76 12.04 -2.77 -15.32
CA MET A 76 11.54 -4.13 -15.07
C MET A 76 10.67 -4.71 -16.18
N GLY A 77 10.33 -3.92 -17.20
CA GLY A 77 9.45 -4.27 -18.29
C GLY A 77 7.97 -3.97 -17.99
N THR A 78 7.22 -3.70 -19.06
CA THR A 78 5.81 -3.25 -18.99
C THR A 78 4.91 -4.24 -18.26
N GLU A 79 5.09 -5.55 -18.45
CA GLU A 79 4.26 -6.57 -17.82
C GLU A 79 4.40 -6.55 -16.28
N LYS A 80 5.63 -6.53 -15.79
CA LYS A 80 5.88 -6.47 -14.34
C LYS A 80 5.42 -5.15 -13.72
N MET A 81 5.62 -4.05 -14.42
CA MET A 81 5.11 -2.74 -14.01
C MET A 81 3.59 -2.76 -13.89
N LEU A 82 2.86 -3.28 -14.89
CA LEU A 82 1.41 -3.39 -14.83
C LEU A 82 0.93 -4.25 -13.68
N HIS A 83 1.60 -5.38 -13.42
CA HIS A 83 1.28 -6.22 -12.27
C HIS A 83 1.47 -5.49 -10.93
N LEU A 84 2.57 -4.73 -10.80
CA LEU A 84 2.83 -3.92 -9.61
C LEU A 84 1.76 -2.84 -9.41
N VAL A 85 1.40 -2.13 -10.47
CA VAL A 85 0.35 -1.10 -10.45
C VAL A 85 -1.00 -1.70 -10.09
N GLU A 86 -1.36 -2.86 -10.66
CA GLU A 86 -2.59 -3.55 -10.32
C GLU A 86 -2.62 -3.95 -8.83
N MET A 87 -1.53 -4.51 -8.31
CA MET A 87 -1.45 -4.86 -6.88
C MET A 87 -1.65 -3.62 -5.98
N ARG A 88 -0.99 -2.51 -6.30
CA ARG A 88 -1.13 -1.24 -5.56
C ARG A 88 -2.56 -0.71 -5.66
N PHE A 89 -3.15 -0.68 -6.86
CA PHE A 89 -4.53 -0.23 -7.08
C PHE A 89 -5.55 -1.07 -6.30
N ARG A 90 -5.43 -2.41 -6.36
CA ARG A 90 -6.27 -3.32 -5.56
C ARG A 90 -6.06 -3.14 -4.06
N GLY A 91 -4.86 -2.79 -3.64
CA GLY A 91 -4.57 -2.40 -2.26
C GLY A 91 -5.37 -1.18 -1.82
N LEU A 92 -5.42 -0.13 -2.63
CA LEU A 92 -6.22 1.07 -2.39
C LEU A 92 -7.71 0.77 -2.29
N GLU A 93 -8.26 -0.03 -3.21
CA GLU A 93 -9.66 -0.45 -3.17
C GLU A 93 -9.98 -1.17 -1.84
N ARG A 94 -9.05 -2.03 -1.36
CA ARG A 94 -9.22 -2.73 -0.09
C ARG A 94 -9.19 -1.78 1.11
N ILE A 95 -8.27 -0.82 1.14
CA ILE A 95 -8.19 0.19 2.21
C ILE A 95 -9.52 0.94 2.29
N GLN A 96 -10.02 1.47 1.17
CA GLN A 96 -11.29 2.18 1.13
C GLN A 96 -12.47 1.29 1.54
N LYS A 97 -12.48 0.03 1.12
CA LYS A 97 -13.53 -0.93 1.46
C LYS A 97 -13.58 -1.21 2.97
N TYR A 98 -12.43 -1.35 3.63
CA TYR A 98 -12.40 -1.76 5.04
C TYR A 98 -12.50 -0.61 6.02
N PHE A 99 -11.94 0.53 5.71
CA PHE A 99 -11.88 1.65 6.63
C PHE A 99 -12.89 2.76 6.31
N GLY A 100 -13.39 2.80 5.06
CA GLY A 100 -14.23 3.88 4.60
C GLY A 100 -13.49 5.23 4.57
N LYS A 101 -14.21 6.28 4.17
CA LYS A 101 -13.59 7.62 4.09
C LYS A 101 -13.33 8.23 5.47
N GLY A 102 -14.25 8.07 6.40
CA GLY A 102 -14.16 8.69 7.73
C GLY A 102 -13.25 7.96 8.73
N GLY A 103 -12.88 6.70 8.46
CA GLY A 103 -12.04 5.92 9.38
C GLY A 103 -10.54 6.24 9.31
N ILE A 104 -10.10 6.88 8.22
CA ILE A 104 -8.69 7.19 7.94
C ILE A 104 -8.52 8.57 7.28
N ASP A 105 -9.52 9.44 7.38
CA ASP A 105 -9.53 10.77 6.74
C ASP A 105 -9.11 10.72 5.26
N PHE A 106 -9.70 9.75 4.51
CA PHE A 106 -9.31 9.50 3.14
C PHE A 106 -9.90 10.55 2.20
N GLU A 107 -9.02 11.32 1.56
CA GLU A 107 -9.37 12.34 0.58
C GLU A 107 -8.97 11.94 -0.84
N LEU A 108 -9.90 12.05 -1.79
CA LEU A 108 -9.65 11.86 -3.23
C LEU A 108 -9.27 13.21 -3.85
N CYS A 109 -8.09 13.70 -3.52
CA CYS A 109 -7.60 15.00 -3.98
C CYS A 109 -6.84 14.94 -5.32
N GLY A 110 -6.56 13.73 -5.83
CA GLY A 110 -5.67 13.56 -6.97
C GLY A 110 -4.20 13.79 -6.59
N GLY A 111 -3.35 13.97 -7.58
CA GLY A 111 -1.92 14.26 -7.41
C GLY A 111 -1.41 15.11 -8.55
N TYR A 112 -0.34 15.83 -8.30
CA TYR A 112 0.37 16.62 -9.29
C TYR A 112 1.83 16.22 -9.29
N GLU A 113 2.38 16.06 -10.48
CA GLU A 113 3.82 15.88 -10.69
C GLU A 113 4.33 17.15 -11.38
N LEU A 114 5.30 17.80 -10.75
CA LEU A 114 5.86 19.05 -11.25
C LEU A 114 7.11 18.75 -12.08
N TYR A 115 7.16 19.31 -13.26
CA TYR A 115 8.31 19.27 -14.15
C TYR A 115 8.87 20.69 -14.26
N ASP A 116 10.17 20.82 -14.13
CA ASP A 116 10.86 22.08 -14.33
C ASP A 116 11.72 22.07 -15.60
N ASN A 117 12.36 23.21 -15.91
CA ASN A 117 13.18 23.34 -17.12
C ASN A 117 14.46 22.48 -17.13
N SER A 118 14.83 21.88 -16.00
CA SER A 118 15.94 20.91 -15.90
C SER A 118 15.49 19.48 -16.30
N ASP A 119 14.19 19.21 -16.24
CA ASP A 119 13.61 17.97 -16.69
C ASP A 119 13.65 17.93 -18.24
N LYS A 120 14.45 17.05 -18.79
CA LYS A 120 14.67 16.94 -20.25
C LYS A 120 13.46 16.32 -20.99
N VAL A 121 12.25 16.55 -20.52
CA VAL A 121 11.02 16.00 -21.10
C VAL A 121 10.25 17.13 -21.80
N SER A 122 10.07 17.02 -23.10
CA SER A 122 9.24 17.99 -23.84
C SER A 122 7.74 17.80 -23.54
N SER A 123 6.95 18.85 -23.71
CA SER A 123 5.49 18.77 -23.55
C SER A 123 4.86 17.70 -24.44
N ASP A 124 5.33 17.54 -25.68
CA ASP A 124 4.83 16.54 -26.61
C ASP A 124 5.16 15.12 -26.13
N GLN A 125 6.37 14.91 -25.63
CA GLN A 125 6.77 13.62 -25.06
C GLN A 125 5.96 13.29 -23.81
N LEU A 126 5.70 14.28 -22.96
CA LEU A 126 4.86 14.11 -21.78
C LEU A 126 3.44 13.69 -22.14
N GLN A 127 2.85 14.36 -23.14
CA GLN A 127 1.51 14.04 -23.62
C GLN A 127 1.44 12.62 -24.20
N GLN A 128 2.41 12.21 -25.01
CA GLN A 128 2.50 10.85 -25.55
C GLN A 128 2.62 9.80 -24.42
N ASN A 129 3.44 10.07 -23.41
CA ASN A 129 3.59 9.21 -22.26
C ASN A 129 2.27 9.06 -21.48
N ILE A 130 1.55 10.16 -21.25
CA ILE A 130 0.23 10.17 -20.60
C ILE A 130 -0.75 9.29 -21.38
N GLU A 131 -0.85 9.47 -22.68
CA GLU A 131 -1.78 8.71 -23.54
C GLU A 131 -1.44 7.21 -23.52
N TYR A 132 -0.16 6.88 -23.65
CA TYR A 132 0.32 5.51 -23.62
C TYR A 132 -0.01 4.83 -22.27
N ILE A 133 0.36 5.44 -21.15
CA ILE A 133 0.12 4.88 -19.82
C ILE A 133 -1.38 4.78 -19.51
N ASN A 134 -2.17 5.79 -19.88
CA ASN A 134 -3.63 5.72 -19.72
C ASN A 134 -4.24 4.55 -20.50
N SER A 135 -3.74 4.25 -21.71
CA SER A 135 -4.20 3.10 -22.49
C SER A 135 -3.94 1.77 -21.77
N LEU A 136 -2.76 1.64 -21.16
CA LEU A 136 -2.36 0.46 -20.39
C LEU A 136 -3.13 0.32 -19.07
N PHE A 137 -3.47 1.43 -18.42
CA PHE A 137 -4.13 1.42 -17.10
C PHE A 137 -5.64 1.25 -17.16
N LYS A 138 -6.26 1.54 -18.30
CA LYS A 138 -7.70 1.41 -18.47
C LYS A 138 -8.29 0.05 -18.03
N PRO A 139 -7.68 -1.10 -18.36
CA PRO A 139 -8.16 -2.40 -17.89
C PRO A 139 -8.07 -2.58 -16.37
N ILE A 140 -7.11 -1.94 -15.72
CA ILE A 140 -6.87 -2.04 -14.28
C ILE A 140 -7.80 -1.12 -13.49
N THR A 141 -7.87 0.15 -13.88
CA THR A 141 -8.55 1.21 -13.13
C THR A 141 -9.99 1.43 -13.55
N GLY A 142 -10.37 0.94 -14.72
CA GLY A 142 -11.67 1.24 -15.35
C GLY A 142 -11.82 2.70 -15.83
N LYS A 143 -10.80 3.53 -15.65
CA LYS A 143 -10.83 4.96 -16.01
C LYS A 143 -10.21 5.19 -17.38
N LYS A 144 -10.76 6.15 -18.14
CA LYS A 144 -10.18 6.58 -19.42
C LYS A 144 -8.94 7.46 -19.23
N LYS A 145 -8.92 8.24 -18.15
CA LYS A 145 -7.81 9.12 -17.76
C LYS A 145 -7.45 8.84 -16.31
N THR A 146 -6.24 8.43 -16.08
CA THR A 146 -5.65 8.19 -14.76
C THR A 146 -4.63 9.29 -14.45
N TYR A 147 -3.92 9.70 -15.49
CA TYR A 147 -3.01 10.85 -15.52
C TYR A 147 -3.50 11.93 -16.47
#